data_760491391f4d4520191d7f1b52d842d9
#
_entry.id   760491391f4d4520191d7f1b52d842d9
#
_cell.length_a   1.000
_cell.length_b   1.000
_cell.length_c   1.000
_cell.angle_alpha   90.00
_cell.angle_beta   90.00
_cell.angle_gamma   90.00
#
_symmetry.space_group_name_H-M   'P 1'
#
loop_
_entity.id
_entity.type
_entity.pdbx_description
1 polymer ?
#
loop_
_entity_poly.entity_id
_entity_poly.type
_entity_poly.pdbx_seq_one_letter_code
_entity_poly.pdbx_strand_id
1 'polypeptide(L)' 'MSASTTGRFAVEGMHCNGCVRSVTGAVSRLAGVDKVDVSLAKNEATVAYDASALDPSAIVKAIEAAGFEARAL' A
#
# COMPACT_ATOMS: atom_id res chain seq x y z
N MET A 1 5.36 -4.13 -22.25
CA MET A 1 4.10 -3.96 -21.52
C MET A 1 4.28 -4.37 -20.07
N SER A 2 3.99 -3.48 -19.18
CA SER A 2 4.07 -3.80 -17.77
C SER A 2 2.87 -4.67 -17.38
N ALA A 3 3.14 -5.78 -16.70
CA ALA A 3 2.10 -6.62 -16.16
C ALA A 3 1.75 -6.12 -14.77
N SER A 4 0.91 -5.09 -14.71
CA SER A 4 0.45 -4.58 -13.42
C SER A 4 -0.47 -5.60 -12.77
N THR A 5 -0.25 -5.83 -11.50
CA THR A 5 -1.15 -6.63 -10.69
C THR A 5 -1.73 -5.73 -9.60
N THR A 6 -2.90 -6.08 -9.11
CA THR A 6 -3.55 -5.32 -8.05
C THR A 6 -3.55 -6.14 -6.79
N GLY A 7 -2.94 -5.61 -5.75
CA GLY A 7 -2.93 -6.23 -4.43
C GLY A 7 -3.78 -5.43 -3.46
N ARG A 8 -4.46 -6.12 -2.57
CA ARG A 8 -5.22 -5.50 -1.49
C ARG A 8 -4.57 -5.83 -0.18
N PHE A 9 -4.50 -4.82 0.68
CA PHE A 9 -3.83 -4.94 1.97
C PHE A 9 -4.73 -4.37 3.05
N ALA A 10 -4.89 -5.10 4.15
CA ALA A 10 -5.56 -4.57 5.31
C ALA A 10 -4.56 -3.69 6.06
N VAL A 11 -4.96 -2.46 6.39
CA VAL A 11 -4.10 -1.51 7.10
C VAL A 11 -4.80 -1.10 8.39
N GLU A 12 -4.16 -1.32 9.53
CA GLU A 12 -4.70 -0.97 10.83
C GLU A 12 -3.96 0.23 11.39
N GLY A 13 -4.67 1.04 12.17
CA GLY A 13 -4.10 2.23 12.79
C GLY A 13 -4.39 3.51 12.06
N MET A 14 -5.12 3.46 10.96
CA MET A 14 -5.54 4.67 10.25
C MET A 14 -6.77 5.27 10.94
N HIS A 15 -6.66 6.50 11.38
CA HIS A 15 -7.74 7.18 12.10
C HIS A 15 -8.18 8.48 11.43
N CYS A 16 -7.44 8.99 10.47
CA CYS A 16 -7.72 10.28 9.86
C CYS A 16 -7.11 10.35 8.46
N ASN A 17 -7.42 11.43 7.75
CA ASN A 17 -6.90 11.66 6.40
C ASN A 17 -5.38 11.78 6.36
N GLY A 18 -4.77 12.29 7.43
CA GLY A 18 -3.33 12.35 7.53
C GLY A 18 -2.68 10.98 7.51
N CYS A 19 -3.33 9.99 8.14
CA CYS A 19 -2.86 8.61 8.11
C CYS A 19 -2.95 8.04 6.71
N VAL A 20 -4.05 8.31 6.00
CA VAL A 20 -4.22 7.88 4.61
C VAL A 20 -3.09 8.43 3.74
N ARG A 21 -2.75 9.70 3.91
CA ARG A 21 -1.65 10.33 3.17
C ARG A 21 -0.31 9.70 3.48
N SER A 22 -0.07 9.36 4.74
CA SER A 22 1.17 8.70 5.16
C SER A 22 1.33 7.35 4.49
N VAL A 23 0.28 6.55 4.48
CA VAL A 23 0.30 5.23 3.84
C VAL A 23 0.48 5.38 2.32
N THR A 24 -0.29 6.27 1.71
CA THR A 24 -0.19 6.54 0.28
C THR A 24 1.22 6.97 -0.11
N GLY A 25 1.79 7.90 0.64
CA GLY A 25 3.15 8.38 0.39
C GLY A 25 4.20 7.30 0.55
N ALA A 26 4.10 6.49 1.60
CA ALA A 26 5.05 5.42 1.86
C ALA A 26 5.04 4.38 0.74
N VAL A 27 3.86 3.99 0.29
CA VAL A 27 3.73 2.96 -0.75
C VAL A 27 4.11 3.52 -2.13
N SER A 28 3.70 4.75 -2.43
CA SER A 28 3.98 5.34 -3.75
C SER A 28 5.46 5.61 -4.01
N ARG A 29 6.28 5.62 -2.97
CA ARG A 29 7.74 5.76 -3.12
C ARG A 29 8.43 4.49 -3.60
N LEU A 30 7.75 3.37 -3.53
CA LEU A 30 8.34 2.10 -3.92
C LEU A 30 8.45 2.01 -5.45
N ALA A 31 9.61 1.55 -5.93
CA ALA A 31 9.78 1.30 -7.35
C ALA A 31 8.84 0.16 -7.76
N GLY A 32 8.17 0.33 -8.88
CA GLY A 32 7.23 -0.67 -9.38
C GLY A 32 5.77 -0.41 -9.01
N VAL A 33 5.49 0.59 -8.18
CA VAL A 33 4.12 0.96 -7.85
C VAL A 33 3.57 1.90 -8.91
N ASP A 34 2.44 1.53 -9.50
CA ASP A 34 1.75 2.34 -10.50
C ASP A 34 0.68 3.23 -9.88
N LYS A 35 -0.07 2.68 -8.94
CA LYS A 35 -1.19 3.40 -8.34
C LYS A 35 -1.45 2.90 -6.93
N VAL A 36 -1.84 3.81 -6.06
CA VAL A 36 -2.21 3.49 -4.69
C VAL A 36 -3.57 4.12 -4.40
N ASP A 37 -4.47 3.33 -3.85
CA ASP A 37 -5.78 3.79 -3.42
C ASP A 37 -6.01 3.30 -2.00
N VAL A 38 -6.11 4.23 -1.07
CA VAL A 38 -6.30 3.90 0.36
C VAL A 38 -7.69 4.28 0.78
N SER A 39 -8.40 3.34 1.38
CA SER A 39 -9.75 3.57 1.90
C SER A 39 -9.74 3.58 3.42
N LEU A 40 -10.04 4.72 4.02
CA LEU A 40 -10.15 4.83 5.47
C LEU A 40 -11.37 4.07 5.99
N ALA A 41 -12.46 4.12 5.25
CA ALA A 41 -13.71 3.46 5.66
C ALA A 41 -13.55 1.93 5.75
N LYS A 42 -12.75 1.36 4.87
CA LYS A 42 -12.52 -0.08 4.82
C LYS A 42 -11.23 -0.52 5.51
N ASN A 43 -10.39 0.44 5.89
CA ASN A 43 -9.06 0.17 6.43
C ASN A 43 -8.25 -0.71 5.47
N GLU A 44 -8.31 -0.38 4.18
CA GLU A 44 -7.63 -1.14 3.14
C GLU A 44 -6.82 -0.22 2.24
N ALA A 45 -5.75 -0.77 1.70
CA ALA A 45 -4.98 -0.13 0.64
C ALA A 45 -5.02 -1.05 -0.57
N THR A 46 -5.40 -0.49 -1.72
CA THR A 46 -5.37 -1.20 -3.00
C THR A 46 -4.21 -0.62 -3.80
N VAL A 47 -3.28 -1.48 -4.19
CA VAL A 47 -2.05 -1.06 -4.86
C VAL A 47 -1.94 -1.78 -6.20
N ALA A 48 -1.80 -0.99 -7.26
CA ALA A 48 -1.46 -1.52 -8.56
C ALA A 48 0.06 -1.43 -8.71
N TYR A 49 0.71 -2.55 -8.91
CA TYR A 49 2.16 -2.61 -8.96
C TYR A 49 2.63 -3.69 -9.94
N ASP A 50 3.90 -3.59 -10.32
CA ASP A 50 4.54 -4.57 -11.19
C ASP A 50 5.10 -5.70 -10.31
N ALA A 51 4.46 -6.86 -10.38
CA ALA A 51 4.85 -8.01 -9.56
C ALA A 51 6.25 -8.55 -9.88
N SER A 52 6.78 -8.22 -11.06
CA SER A 52 8.14 -8.64 -11.42
C SER A 52 9.21 -7.70 -10.83
N ALA A 53 8.82 -6.49 -10.46
CA ALA A 53 9.74 -5.50 -9.90
C ALA A 53 9.57 -5.33 -8.38
N LEU A 54 8.43 -5.72 -7.83
CA LEU A 54 8.07 -5.43 -6.45
C LEU A 54 7.33 -6.61 -5.83
N ASP A 55 7.77 -7.00 -4.66
CA ASP A 55 7.13 -8.07 -3.89
C ASP A 55 6.05 -7.47 -2.98
N PRO A 56 4.88 -8.10 -2.83
CA PRO A 56 3.87 -7.62 -1.88
C PRO A 56 4.38 -7.41 -0.47
N SER A 57 5.34 -8.22 -0.02
CA SER A 57 5.92 -8.06 1.31
C SER A 57 6.64 -6.72 1.47
N ALA A 58 7.19 -6.17 0.40
CA ALA A 58 7.82 -4.85 0.43
C ALA A 58 6.79 -3.75 0.68
N ILE A 59 5.58 -3.92 0.14
CA ILE A 59 4.48 -2.97 0.36
C ILE A 59 4.06 -3.01 1.83
N VAL A 60 3.90 -4.20 2.39
CA VAL A 60 3.58 -4.37 3.82
C VAL A 60 4.63 -3.71 4.69
N LYS A 61 5.91 -3.95 4.39
CA LYS A 61 7.00 -3.36 5.17
C LYS A 61 7.03 -1.84 5.07
N ALA A 62 6.71 -1.29 3.91
CA ALA A 62 6.65 0.16 3.74
C ALA A 62 5.55 0.78 4.59
N ILE A 63 4.40 0.13 4.66
CA ILE A 63 3.29 0.59 5.49
C ILE A 63 3.65 0.49 6.96
N GLU A 64 4.30 -0.60 7.36
CA GLU A 64 4.74 -0.78 8.74
C GLU A 64 5.78 0.27 9.14
N ALA A 65 6.68 0.61 8.23
CA ALA A 65 7.67 1.65 8.46
C ALA A 65 7.04 3.03 8.65
N ALA A 66 5.85 3.24 8.12
CA ALA A 66 5.11 4.48 8.31
C ALA A 66 4.37 4.52 9.65
N GLY A 67 4.41 3.44 10.42
CA GLY A 67 3.81 3.37 11.75
C GLY A 67 2.47 2.67 11.81
N PHE A 68 2.11 1.91 10.79
CA PHE A 68 0.83 1.19 10.73
C PHE A 68 1.06 -0.31 10.64
N GLU A 69 0.04 -1.08 10.92
CA GLU A 69 0.07 -2.51 10.69
C GLU A 69 -0.60 -2.83 9.36
N ALA A 70 -0.01 -3.73 8.60
CA ALA A 70 -0.54 -4.11 7.30
C ALA A 70 -0.36 -5.60 7.07
N ARG A 71 -1.28 -6.15 6.29
CA ARG A 71 -1.18 -7.55 5.84
C ARG A 71 -1.83 -7.68 4.47
N ALA A 72 -1.29 -8.59 3.67
CA ALA A 72 -1.87 -8.90 2.37
C ALA A 72 -3.19 -9.65 2.56
N LEU A 73 -4.17 -9.27 1.76
CA LEU A 73 -5.48 -9.92 1.76
C LEU A 73 -5.58 -10.99 0.67
#